data_b7b094c142ed182ce1bf50ef0449a295
#
_entry.id   b7b094c142ed182ce1bf50ef0449a295
#
_cell.length_a   1.000
_cell.length_b   1.000
_cell.length_c   1.000
_cell.angle_alpha   90.00
_cell.angle_beta   90.00
_cell.angle_gamma   90.00
#
_symmetry.space_group_name_H-M   'P 1'
#
loop_
_entity.id
_entity.type
_entity.pdbx_description
1 polymer ?
#
loop_
_entity_poly.entity_id
_entity_poly.type
_entity_poly.pdbx_seq_one_letter_code
_entity_poly.pdbx_strand_id
1 'polypeptide(L)'
;ERMKSQIDADVLYEVVNATSVVDAGSVGGTAGQGITLATATILNVFTAATKKLAKLNIMDTDKVGVITPEVEEFISLYYGAKVTDLGDKVSENGYFTKISGYQLYTSNNVTGSAVLALATNPTNTNTVTIQGVTFTFVSSIGTTAGNVLIGGSADASRANLAALINAP
;
A
#
# COMPACT_ATOMS: atom_id res chain seq x y z
N GLU A 1 26.20 -0.55 6.10
CA GLU A 1 24.83 0.02 5.90
C GLU A 1 24.08 -0.62 4.71
N ARG A 2 24.71 -0.82 3.55
CA ARG A 2 24.07 -1.46 2.38
C ARG A 2 23.47 -2.83 2.69
N MET A 3 24.21 -3.68 3.43
CA MET A 3 23.74 -5.03 3.80
C MET A 3 22.53 -4.98 4.73
N LYS A 4 22.50 -4.05 5.68
CA LYS A 4 21.36 -3.85 6.59
C LYS A 4 20.12 -3.42 5.81
N SER A 5 20.26 -2.46 4.91
CA SER A 5 19.16 -2.00 4.06
C SER A 5 18.62 -3.11 3.14
N GLN A 6 19.49 -3.98 2.62
CA GLN A 6 19.08 -5.11 1.78
C GLN A 6 18.30 -6.16 2.60
N ILE A 7 18.77 -6.50 3.80
CA ILE A 7 18.07 -7.44 4.70
C ILE A 7 16.70 -6.86 5.09
N ASP A 8 16.64 -5.56 5.43
CA ASP A 8 15.36 -4.91 5.74
C ASP A 8 14.40 -4.97 4.56
N ALA A 9 14.88 -4.72 3.33
CA ALA A 9 14.06 -4.80 2.13
C ALA A 9 13.56 -6.23 1.88
N ASP A 10 14.41 -7.23 2.02
CA ASP A 10 14.05 -8.65 1.80
C ASP A 10 13.01 -9.11 2.83
N VAL A 11 13.15 -8.73 4.10
CA VAL A 11 12.18 -9.06 5.16
C VAL A 11 10.85 -8.35 4.91
N LEU A 12 10.87 -7.06 4.55
CA LEU A 12 9.64 -6.30 4.30
C LEU A 12 8.95 -6.74 3.00
N TYR A 13 9.68 -7.31 2.05
CA TYR A 13 9.09 -7.87 0.84
C TYR A 13 8.17 -9.06 1.14
N GLU A 14 8.42 -9.83 2.20
CA GLU A 14 7.56 -10.93 2.63
C GLU A 14 6.13 -10.49 2.99
N VAL A 15 5.89 -9.19 3.18
CA VAL A 15 4.52 -8.65 3.37
C VAL A 15 3.60 -8.96 2.19
N VAL A 16 4.15 -9.17 0.99
CA VAL A 16 3.39 -9.59 -0.21
C VAL A 16 2.68 -10.92 0.02
N ASN A 17 3.25 -11.78 0.86
CA ASN A 17 2.69 -13.08 1.23
C ASN A 17 1.73 -13.00 2.43
N ALA A 18 1.40 -11.79 2.91
CA ALA A 18 0.51 -11.61 4.04
C ALA A 18 -0.87 -12.22 3.78
N THR A 19 -1.34 -13.04 4.71
CA THR A 19 -2.63 -13.73 4.63
C THR A 19 -3.82 -12.81 4.92
N SER A 20 -3.57 -11.60 5.38
CA SER A 20 -4.62 -10.64 5.75
C SER A 20 -4.24 -9.22 5.32
N VAL A 21 -5.09 -8.60 4.54
CA VAL A 21 -4.90 -7.25 4.00
C VAL A 21 -6.01 -6.33 4.48
N VAL A 22 -5.67 -5.09 4.86
CA VAL A 22 -6.62 -4.01 5.10
C VAL A 22 -6.72 -3.19 3.81
N ASP A 23 -7.89 -3.16 3.22
CA ASP A 23 -8.22 -2.44 1.98
C ASP A 23 -9.15 -1.24 2.24
N ALA A 24 -9.49 -0.50 1.19
CA ALA A 24 -10.42 0.63 1.31
C ALA A 24 -11.80 0.20 1.86
N GLY A 25 -12.29 -1.00 1.53
CA GLY A 25 -13.55 -1.55 2.08
C GLY A 25 -13.50 -1.73 3.60
N SER A 26 -12.34 -1.97 4.17
CA SER A 26 -12.13 -2.10 5.61
C SER A 26 -12.29 -0.76 6.37
N VAL A 27 -12.16 0.36 5.67
CA VAL A 27 -12.24 1.73 6.22
C VAL A 27 -13.39 2.57 5.64
N GLY A 28 -14.36 1.92 4.99
CA GLY A 28 -15.57 2.56 4.49
C GLY A 28 -15.53 2.95 3.01
N GLY A 29 -14.51 2.55 2.28
CA GLY A 29 -14.42 2.69 0.82
C GLY A 29 -14.84 1.44 0.07
N THR A 30 -14.37 1.28 -1.16
CA THR A 30 -14.66 0.13 -2.02
C THR A 30 -13.71 -1.03 -1.71
N ALA A 31 -14.26 -2.21 -1.48
CA ALA A 31 -13.47 -3.42 -1.22
C ALA A 31 -12.54 -3.75 -2.41
N GLY A 32 -11.32 -4.20 -2.10
CA GLY A 32 -10.30 -4.54 -3.09
C GLY A 32 -9.56 -3.35 -3.68
N GLN A 33 -9.88 -2.12 -3.25
CA GLN A 33 -9.14 -0.91 -3.66
C GLN A 33 -8.10 -0.50 -2.62
N GLY A 34 -7.07 0.21 -3.06
CA GLY A 34 -6.09 0.82 -2.18
C GLY A 34 -6.71 1.88 -1.28
N ILE A 35 -6.19 2.02 -0.07
CA ILE A 35 -6.63 3.06 0.87
C ILE A 35 -6.00 4.39 0.46
N THR A 36 -6.84 5.40 0.19
CA THR A 36 -6.37 6.77 0.04
C THR A 36 -6.07 7.34 1.42
N LEU A 37 -4.79 7.66 1.67
CA LEU A 37 -4.37 8.27 2.92
C LEU A 37 -4.83 9.73 3.01
N ALA A 38 -5.32 10.10 4.18
CA ALA A 38 -5.67 11.47 4.50
C ALA A 38 -5.50 11.68 6.01
N THR A 39 -5.14 12.90 6.42
CA THR A 39 -4.96 13.26 7.84
C THR A 39 -6.17 12.88 8.69
N ALA A 40 -7.40 13.14 8.21
CA ALA A 40 -8.62 12.85 8.96
C ALA A 40 -8.91 11.35 9.14
N THR A 41 -8.39 10.48 8.27
CA THR A 41 -8.74 9.05 8.21
C THR A 41 -7.58 8.12 8.58
N ILE A 42 -6.39 8.67 8.82
CA ILE A 42 -5.18 7.87 9.05
C ILE A 42 -5.34 6.84 10.20
N LEU A 43 -6.01 7.21 11.28
CA LEU A 43 -6.23 6.30 12.41
C LEU A 43 -7.22 5.16 12.08
N ASN A 44 -8.09 5.34 11.09
CA ASN A 44 -9.03 4.30 10.68
C ASN A 44 -8.30 3.06 10.16
N VAL A 45 -7.12 3.24 9.54
CA VAL A 45 -6.28 2.15 9.06
C VAL A 45 -5.82 1.27 10.23
N PHE A 46 -5.30 1.89 11.29
CA PHE A 46 -4.85 1.17 12.50
C PHE A 46 -6.01 0.49 13.23
N THR A 47 -7.16 1.15 13.30
CA THR A 47 -8.38 0.59 13.91
C THR A 47 -8.88 -0.61 13.11
N ALA A 48 -8.89 -0.53 11.77
CA ALA A 48 -9.28 -1.64 10.90
C ALA A 48 -8.31 -2.81 11.01
N ALA A 49 -6.99 -2.55 11.08
CA ALA A 49 -5.97 -3.56 11.29
C ALA A 49 -6.16 -4.27 12.65
N THR A 50 -6.34 -3.51 13.74
CA THR A 50 -6.63 -4.07 15.07
C THR A 50 -7.88 -4.95 15.07
N LYS A 51 -8.97 -4.48 14.46
CA LYS A 51 -10.21 -5.26 14.33
C LYS A 51 -9.97 -6.58 13.57
N LYS A 52 -9.13 -6.57 12.54
CA LYS A 52 -8.81 -7.76 11.75
C LYS A 52 -7.97 -8.74 12.54
N LEU A 53 -6.95 -8.28 13.26
CA LEU A 53 -6.12 -9.11 14.16
C LEU A 53 -6.96 -9.74 15.27
N ALA A 54 -7.85 -8.97 15.90
CA ALA A 54 -8.75 -9.46 16.93
C ALA A 54 -9.69 -10.57 16.43
N LYS A 55 -10.19 -10.44 15.18
CA LYS A 55 -11.01 -11.51 14.56
C LYS A 55 -10.22 -12.79 14.29
N LEU A 56 -8.91 -12.71 14.16
CA LEU A 56 -8.00 -13.86 14.02
C LEU A 56 -7.52 -14.41 15.36
N ASN A 57 -8.07 -13.91 16.48
CA ASN A 57 -7.65 -14.25 17.85
C ASN A 57 -6.15 -13.97 18.11
N ILE A 58 -5.57 -13.01 17.40
CA ILE A 58 -4.20 -12.55 17.67
C ILE A 58 -4.24 -11.61 18.87
N MET A 59 -3.37 -11.88 19.86
CA MET A 59 -3.33 -11.11 21.11
C MET A 59 -3.04 -9.62 20.84
N ASP A 60 -3.61 -8.75 21.69
CA ASP A 60 -3.50 -7.28 21.57
C ASP A 60 -2.20 -6.73 22.20
N THR A 61 -1.22 -7.59 22.45
CA THR A 61 0.10 -7.24 23.01
C THR A 61 1.16 -7.18 21.92
N ASP A 62 2.09 -6.25 22.07
CA ASP A 62 3.32 -6.13 21.28
C ASP A 62 3.10 -6.01 19.75
N LYS A 63 2.08 -5.27 19.36
CA LYS A 63 1.87 -4.96 17.95
C LYS A 63 2.95 -4.02 17.44
N VAL A 64 3.59 -4.41 16.35
CA VAL A 64 4.58 -3.61 15.63
C VAL A 64 4.01 -3.19 14.29
N GLY A 65 4.24 -1.94 13.90
CA GLY A 65 3.92 -1.41 12.59
C GLY A 65 5.18 -0.83 11.93
N VAL A 66 5.41 -1.21 10.68
CA VAL A 66 6.41 -0.55 9.83
C VAL A 66 5.65 0.32 8.85
N ILE A 67 5.98 1.61 8.82
CA ILE A 67 5.28 2.62 8.03
C ILE A 67 6.25 3.33 7.09
N THR A 68 5.70 3.94 6.04
CA THR A 68 6.48 4.82 5.16
C THR A 68 6.57 6.24 5.75
N PRO A 69 7.55 7.07 5.32
CA PRO A 69 7.64 8.46 5.74
C PRO A 69 6.38 9.27 5.45
N GLU A 70 5.64 8.97 4.37
CA GLU A 70 4.39 9.63 4.04
C GLU A 70 3.30 9.33 5.07
N VAL A 71 3.23 8.08 5.55
CA VAL A 71 2.29 7.69 6.62
C VAL A 71 2.67 8.40 7.92
N GLU A 72 3.95 8.51 8.23
CA GLU A 72 4.48 9.26 9.38
C GLU A 72 4.06 10.73 9.33
N GLU A 73 4.17 11.37 8.15
CA GLU A 73 3.72 12.74 7.93
C GLU A 73 2.23 12.91 8.25
N PHE A 74 1.35 12.05 7.71
CA PHE A 74 -0.09 12.11 7.99
C PHE A 74 -0.42 11.94 9.48
N ILE A 75 0.31 11.06 10.18
CA ILE A 75 0.15 10.86 11.62
C ILE A 75 0.58 12.11 12.38
N SER A 76 1.72 12.69 12.04
CA SER A 76 2.24 13.91 12.65
C SER A 76 1.29 15.09 12.47
N LEU A 77 0.74 15.27 11.27
CA LEU A 77 -0.26 16.30 10.98
C LEU A 77 -1.56 16.07 11.76
N TYR A 78 -1.99 14.81 11.91
CA TYR A 78 -3.19 14.49 12.69
C TYR A 78 -3.05 14.85 14.15
N TYR A 79 -1.96 14.45 14.80
CA TYR A 79 -1.74 14.68 16.22
C TYR A 79 -1.28 16.12 16.52
N GLY A 80 -0.45 16.71 15.66
CA GLY A 80 -0.04 18.12 15.81
C GLY A 80 -1.21 19.12 15.78
N ALA A 81 -2.31 18.74 15.13
CA ALA A 81 -3.56 19.55 15.15
C ALA A 81 -4.43 19.31 16.40
N LYS A 82 -4.05 18.43 17.32
CA LYS A 82 -4.82 18.09 18.53
C LYS A 82 -4.24 18.79 19.75
N VAL A 83 -5.12 19.41 20.53
CA VAL A 83 -4.78 19.99 21.84
C VAL A 83 -4.77 18.86 22.89
N THR A 84 -3.69 18.08 22.91
CA THR A 84 -3.47 16.96 23.83
C THR A 84 -1.98 16.84 24.13
N ASP A 85 -1.61 16.20 25.24
CA ASP A 85 -0.21 15.95 25.60
C ASP A 85 0.59 15.25 24.48
N LEU A 86 -0.06 14.38 23.71
CA LEU A 86 0.55 13.73 22.57
C LEU A 86 0.72 14.69 21.38
N GLY A 87 -0.29 15.55 21.13
CA GLY A 87 -0.24 16.57 20.10
C GLY A 87 0.87 17.58 20.36
N ASP A 88 1.02 18.01 21.60
CA ASP A 88 2.09 18.93 22.01
C ASP A 88 3.48 18.31 21.81
N LYS A 89 3.68 17.06 22.21
CA LYS A 89 4.93 16.34 21.99
C LYS A 89 5.26 16.11 20.51
N VAL A 90 4.27 15.79 19.69
CA VAL A 90 4.43 15.66 18.24
C VAL A 90 4.76 17.01 17.61
N SER A 91 4.11 18.08 18.06
CA SER A 91 4.36 19.44 17.57
C SER A 91 5.77 19.94 17.92
N GLU A 92 6.26 19.62 19.13
CA GLU A 92 7.58 20.03 19.59
C GLU A 92 8.73 19.22 18.99
N ASN A 93 8.59 17.90 18.92
CA ASN A 93 9.69 16.99 18.64
C ASN A 93 9.44 16.04 17.46
N GLY A 94 8.25 16.06 16.85
CA GLY A 94 7.85 15.10 15.80
C GLY A 94 7.79 13.65 16.31
N TYR A 95 7.75 13.42 17.63
CA TYR A 95 7.96 12.12 18.24
C TYR A 95 6.67 11.44 18.65
N PHE A 96 6.44 10.26 18.12
CA PHE A 96 5.41 9.32 18.59
C PHE A 96 5.97 7.90 18.57
N THR A 97 5.87 7.18 19.68
CA THR A 97 6.36 5.79 19.79
C THR A 97 5.27 4.77 19.61
N LYS A 98 4.05 5.08 20.01
CA LYS A 98 2.96 4.11 20.05
C LYS A 98 1.63 4.77 19.68
N ILE A 99 0.98 4.24 18.64
CA ILE A 99 -0.32 4.73 18.16
C ILE A 99 -1.28 3.55 18.04
N SER A 100 -2.48 3.68 18.62
CA SER A 100 -3.51 2.63 18.61
C SER A 100 -3.00 1.25 19.04
N GLY A 101 -2.02 1.22 19.96
CA GLY A 101 -1.40 -0.01 20.44
C GLY A 101 -0.24 -0.54 19.57
N TYR A 102 0.08 0.09 18.44
CA TYR A 102 1.21 -0.28 17.59
C TYR A 102 2.46 0.51 17.97
N GLN A 103 3.57 -0.17 18.15
CA GLN A 103 4.89 0.44 18.14
C GLN A 103 5.30 0.66 16.69
N LEU A 104 5.57 1.91 16.29
CA LEU A 104 5.81 2.26 14.90
C LEU A 104 7.29 2.45 14.62
N TYR A 105 7.70 1.96 13.46
CA TYR A 105 9.02 2.15 12.87
C TYR A 105 8.87 2.65 11.44
N THR A 106 9.65 3.66 11.07
CA THR A 106 9.62 4.22 9.71
C THR A 106 10.70 3.58 8.86
N SER A 107 10.33 3.17 7.65
CA SER A 107 11.25 2.60 6.67
C SER A 107 10.88 3.02 5.25
N ASN A 108 11.89 3.40 4.45
CA ASN A 108 11.73 3.63 3.01
C ASN A 108 11.63 2.34 2.20
N ASN A 109 11.87 1.18 2.83
CA ASN A 109 11.87 -0.13 2.18
C ASN A 109 10.51 -0.82 2.23
N VAL A 110 9.46 -0.14 2.74
CA VAL A 110 8.09 -0.69 2.70
C VAL A 110 7.61 -0.69 1.26
N THR A 111 7.49 -1.87 0.68
CA THR A 111 6.96 -2.04 -0.68
C THR A 111 5.44 -2.23 -0.63
N GLY A 112 4.71 -1.48 -1.46
CA GLY A 112 3.30 -1.72 -1.70
C GLY A 112 3.11 -2.89 -2.68
N SER A 113 2.13 -3.75 -2.41
CA SER A 113 1.64 -4.72 -3.39
C SER A 113 0.21 -4.37 -3.78
N ALA A 114 -0.12 -4.57 -5.05
CA ALA A 114 -1.47 -4.42 -5.56
C ALA A 114 -1.82 -5.59 -6.46
N VAL A 115 -3.08 -6.06 -6.38
CA VAL A 115 -3.60 -7.07 -7.29
C VAL A 115 -4.46 -6.39 -8.35
N LEU A 116 -4.05 -6.49 -9.61
CA LEU A 116 -4.88 -6.07 -10.73
C LEU A 116 -5.85 -7.21 -11.10
N ALA A 117 -7.13 -7.03 -10.81
CA ALA A 117 -8.19 -7.91 -11.27
C ALA A 117 -8.84 -7.32 -12.54
N LEU A 118 -8.73 -8.04 -13.66
CA LEU A 118 -9.47 -7.72 -14.88
C LEU A 118 -10.73 -8.60 -14.91
N ALA A 119 -11.89 -8.01 -14.67
CA ALA A 119 -13.17 -8.72 -14.71
C ALA A 119 -13.57 -9.12 -16.15
N THR A 120 -13.13 -8.34 -17.12
CA THR A 120 -13.33 -8.58 -18.56
C THR A 120 -12.02 -8.33 -19.30
N ASN A 121 -11.92 -8.87 -20.53
CA ASN A 121 -10.77 -8.57 -21.37
C ASN A 121 -10.72 -7.06 -21.69
N PRO A 122 -9.59 -6.37 -21.52
CA PRO A 122 -9.50 -4.96 -21.88
C PRO A 122 -9.78 -4.74 -23.35
N THR A 123 -10.30 -3.57 -23.68
CA THR A 123 -10.49 -3.11 -25.06
C THR A 123 -9.36 -2.19 -25.49
N ASN A 124 -9.24 -1.97 -26.78
CA ASN A 124 -8.23 -1.05 -27.32
C ASN A 124 -8.34 0.33 -26.68
N THR A 125 -7.21 0.91 -26.30
CA THR A 125 -7.07 2.20 -25.58
C THR A 125 -7.41 2.18 -24.07
N ASN A 126 -7.83 1.06 -23.49
CA ASN A 126 -7.91 0.99 -22.03
C ASN A 126 -6.52 1.18 -21.41
N THR A 127 -6.46 1.86 -20.29
CA THR A 127 -5.20 2.16 -19.60
C THR A 127 -5.19 1.65 -18.16
N VAL A 128 -4.00 1.36 -17.66
CA VAL A 128 -3.73 1.14 -16.25
C VAL A 128 -2.47 1.94 -15.88
N THR A 129 -2.52 2.65 -14.77
CA THR A 129 -1.36 3.42 -14.27
C THR A 129 -0.82 2.74 -13.01
N ILE A 130 0.47 2.41 -13.03
CA ILE A 130 1.19 1.75 -11.93
C ILE A 130 2.42 2.62 -11.61
N GLN A 131 2.52 3.09 -10.37
CA GLN A 131 3.62 3.96 -9.92
C GLN A 131 3.87 5.18 -10.84
N GLY A 132 2.80 5.78 -11.35
CA GLY A 132 2.89 6.94 -12.25
C GLY A 132 3.20 6.59 -13.72
N VAL A 133 3.50 5.34 -14.03
CA VAL A 133 3.68 4.87 -15.43
C VAL A 133 2.36 4.37 -15.98
N THR A 134 1.94 4.92 -17.11
CA THR A 134 0.69 4.52 -17.78
C THR A 134 0.98 3.48 -18.85
N PHE A 135 0.31 2.34 -18.74
CA PHE A 135 0.29 1.27 -19.72
C PHE A 135 -1.02 1.31 -20.50
N THR A 136 -0.96 1.18 -21.83
CA THR A 136 -2.12 1.24 -22.71
C THR A 136 -2.33 -0.11 -23.40
N PHE A 137 -3.51 -0.69 -23.24
CA PHE A 137 -3.86 -1.92 -23.95
C PHE A 137 -4.19 -1.61 -25.42
N VAL A 138 -3.55 -2.34 -26.33
CA VAL A 138 -3.65 -2.15 -27.77
C VAL A 138 -3.94 -3.46 -28.50
N SER A 139 -4.72 -3.41 -29.57
CA SER A 139 -5.00 -4.58 -30.40
C SER A 139 -3.83 -4.97 -31.29
N SER A 140 -2.89 -4.05 -31.53
CA SER A 140 -1.66 -4.30 -32.29
C SER A 140 -0.52 -3.53 -31.62
N ILE A 141 0.56 -4.24 -31.29
CA ILE A 141 1.71 -3.63 -30.66
C ILE A 141 2.49 -2.81 -31.69
N GLY A 142 2.71 -1.54 -31.34
CA GLY A 142 3.56 -0.63 -32.13
C GLY A 142 4.90 -0.43 -31.45
N THR A 143 5.56 0.69 -31.77
CA THR A 143 6.85 1.10 -31.16
C THR A 143 6.69 2.00 -29.95
N THR A 144 5.46 2.31 -29.55
CA THR A 144 5.17 3.20 -28.40
C THR A 144 5.43 2.48 -27.10
N ALA A 145 6.30 3.05 -26.27
CA ALA A 145 6.57 2.51 -24.94
C ALA A 145 5.30 2.47 -24.07
N GLY A 146 5.17 1.44 -23.23
CA GLY A 146 3.98 1.26 -22.39
C GLY A 146 2.78 0.62 -23.08
N ASN A 147 2.87 0.27 -24.37
CA ASN A 147 1.82 -0.48 -25.03
C ASN A 147 1.83 -1.94 -24.61
N VAL A 148 0.65 -2.48 -24.28
CA VAL A 148 0.41 -3.87 -23.89
C VAL A 148 -0.51 -4.52 -24.92
N LEU A 149 -0.08 -5.62 -25.51
CA LEU A 149 -0.92 -6.36 -26.47
C LEU A 149 -2.13 -6.99 -25.74
N ILE A 150 -3.32 -6.75 -26.25
CA ILE A 150 -4.53 -7.41 -25.78
C ILE A 150 -4.47 -8.88 -26.15
N GLY A 151 -4.58 -9.75 -25.16
CA GLY A 151 -4.64 -11.20 -25.34
C GLY A 151 -6.03 -11.70 -25.69
N GLY A 152 -6.15 -12.98 -25.98
CA GLY A 152 -7.45 -13.62 -26.26
C GLY A 152 -8.40 -13.71 -25.06
N SER A 153 -7.93 -13.39 -23.85
CA SER A 153 -8.69 -13.38 -22.60
C SER A 153 -8.13 -12.34 -21.63
N ALA A 154 -8.89 -12.01 -20.57
CA ALA A 154 -8.44 -11.13 -19.50
C ALA A 154 -7.15 -11.62 -18.85
N ASP A 155 -7.02 -12.93 -18.64
CA ASP A 155 -5.80 -13.53 -18.08
C ASP A 155 -4.60 -13.42 -19.02
N ALA A 156 -4.79 -13.61 -20.33
CA ALA A 156 -3.73 -13.44 -21.31
C ALA A 156 -3.28 -11.96 -21.41
N SER A 157 -4.20 -11.02 -21.35
CA SER A 157 -3.89 -9.59 -21.32
C SER A 157 -3.14 -9.18 -20.05
N ARG A 158 -3.52 -9.74 -18.89
CA ARG A 158 -2.83 -9.53 -17.63
C ARG A 158 -1.41 -10.11 -17.67
N ALA A 159 -1.22 -11.29 -18.25
CA ALA A 159 0.10 -11.89 -18.43
C ALA A 159 1.01 -11.02 -19.31
N ASN A 160 0.48 -10.45 -20.40
CA ASN A 160 1.21 -9.54 -21.27
C ASN A 160 1.65 -8.26 -20.53
N LEU A 161 0.76 -7.69 -19.68
CA LEU A 161 1.11 -6.55 -18.84
C LEU A 161 2.20 -6.91 -17.83
N ALA A 162 2.06 -8.03 -17.14
CA ALA A 162 3.07 -8.50 -16.18
C ALA A 162 4.43 -8.75 -16.84
N ALA A 163 4.45 -9.31 -18.03
CA ALA A 163 5.68 -9.51 -18.80
C ALA A 163 6.36 -8.18 -19.16
N LEU A 164 5.58 -7.15 -19.52
CA LEU A 164 6.12 -5.83 -19.83
C LEU A 164 6.69 -5.12 -18.59
N ILE A 165 6.01 -5.24 -17.45
CA ILE A 165 6.47 -4.64 -16.18
C ILE A 165 7.77 -5.28 -15.69
N ASN A 166 7.92 -6.59 -15.87
CA ASN A 166 9.06 -7.37 -15.42
C ASN A 166 10.18 -7.47 -16.48
N ALA A 167 10.02 -6.82 -17.61
CA ALA A 167 11.09 -6.78 -18.62
C ALA A 167 12.29 -6.00 -18.07
N PRO A 168 13.53 -6.53 -18.23
CA PRO A 168 14.76 -5.90 -17.72
C PRO A 168 15.09 -4.60 -18.43
#